data_9f12f47c226ac836a6915e85e98ec5bd
#
_entry.id   9f12f47c226ac836a6915e85e98ec5bd
#
_cell.length_a   1.000
_cell.length_b   1.000
_cell.length_c   1.000
_cell.angle_alpha   90.00
_cell.angle_beta   90.00
_cell.angle_gamma   90.00
#
_symmetry.space_group_name_H-M   'P 1'
#
loop_
_entity.id
_entity.type
_entity.pdbx_description
1 polymer ?
#
loop_
_entity_poly.entity_id
_entity_poly.type
_entity_poly.pdbx_seq_one_letter_code
_entity_poly.pdbx_strand_id
1 'polypeptide(L)'
;MSMAKEFGSRGVTVNAVAPGFIESDMTAELPEAIVEGVMKNIPAGRFGKPEEVADLVKFLALEDGALYITGHCLNIDGGIGIGTC
;
A
#
# COMPACT_ATOMS: atom_id res chain seq x y z
N MET A 1 -11.66 1.10 -12.00
CA MET A 1 -12.22 2.06 -11.04
C MET A 1 -13.02 3.13 -11.78
N SER A 2 -14.34 3.20 -11.54
CA SER A 2 -15.21 4.13 -12.28
C SER A 2 -14.89 5.60 -12.01
N MET A 3 -14.49 5.92 -10.79
CA MET A 3 -14.10 7.27 -10.40
C MET A 3 -12.89 7.76 -11.20
N ALA A 4 -11.93 6.88 -11.48
CA ALA A 4 -10.77 7.23 -12.30
C ALA A 4 -11.17 7.56 -13.73
N LYS A 5 -12.14 6.83 -14.29
CA LYS A 5 -12.65 7.11 -15.65
C LYS A 5 -13.35 8.46 -15.72
N GLU A 6 -14.11 8.81 -14.69
CA GLU A 6 -14.82 10.07 -14.64
C GLU A 6 -13.86 11.27 -14.53
N PHE A 7 -12.90 11.19 -13.58
CA PHE A 7 -11.98 12.29 -13.34
C PHE A 7 -10.80 12.34 -14.29
N GLY A 8 -10.44 11.23 -14.93
CA GLY A 8 -9.33 11.18 -15.86
C GLY A 8 -9.49 12.14 -17.03
N SER A 9 -10.70 12.34 -17.52
CA SER A 9 -11.00 13.29 -18.58
C SER A 9 -10.78 14.76 -18.18
N ARG A 10 -10.68 15.02 -16.88
CA ARG A 10 -10.46 16.35 -16.30
C ARG A 10 -9.01 16.56 -15.84
N GLY A 11 -8.11 15.64 -16.19
CA GLY A 11 -6.71 15.70 -15.76
C GLY A 11 -6.49 15.35 -14.30
N VAL A 12 -7.42 14.63 -13.67
CA VAL A 12 -7.32 14.19 -12.28
C VAL A 12 -7.07 12.69 -12.23
N THR A 13 -6.06 12.25 -11.48
CA THR A 13 -5.82 10.81 -11.25
C THR A 13 -6.47 10.35 -9.96
N VAL A 14 -7.00 9.12 -9.98
CA VAL A 14 -7.62 8.49 -8.81
C VAL A 14 -7.06 7.09 -8.67
N ASN A 15 -6.39 6.83 -7.57
CA ASN A 15 -5.81 5.53 -7.25
C ASN A 15 -6.14 5.14 -5.81
N ALA A 16 -6.02 3.86 -5.52
CA ALA A 16 -6.14 3.33 -4.17
C ALA A 16 -4.83 2.67 -3.76
N VAL A 17 -4.54 2.69 -2.47
CA VAL A 17 -3.38 2.00 -1.89
C VAL A 17 -3.90 0.96 -0.91
N ALA A 18 -3.43 -0.27 -1.03
CA ALA A 18 -3.81 -1.38 -0.17
C ALA A 18 -2.59 -1.87 0.61
N PRO A 19 -2.35 -1.32 1.83
CA PRO A 19 -1.24 -1.77 2.65
C PRO A 19 -1.49 -3.17 3.22
N GLY A 20 -0.42 -3.94 3.39
CA GLY A 20 -0.46 -5.19 4.11
C GLY A 20 -0.22 -4.99 5.61
N PHE A 21 0.66 -5.80 6.19
CA PHE A 21 1.04 -5.65 7.60
C PHE A 21 2.05 -4.53 7.76
N ILE A 22 1.63 -3.45 8.40
CA ILE A 22 2.44 -2.25 8.64
C ILE A 22 2.69 -2.11 10.13
N GLU A 23 3.93 -1.79 10.50
CA GLU A 23 4.30 -1.52 11.89
C GLU A 23 3.44 -0.41 12.49
N SER A 24 2.97 -0.62 13.70
CA SER A 24 2.20 0.36 14.46
C SER A 24 2.34 0.05 15.95
N ASP A 25 1.83 0.91 16.80
CA ASP A 25 1.78 0.66 18.24
C ASP A 25 1.01 -0.63 18.57
N MET A 26 -0.03 -0.92 17.78
CA MET A 26 -0.80 -2.15 17.95
C MET A 26 0.01 -3.40 17.61
N THR A 27 0.81 -3.35 16.54
CA THR A 27 1.63 -4.51 16.16
C THR A 27 2.77 -4.72 17.15
N ALA A 28 3.29 -3.65 17.77
CA ALA A 28 4.34 -3.74 18.77
C ALA A 28 3.87 -4.47 20.04
N GLU A 29 2.57 -4.49 20.30
CA GLU A 29 1.98 -5.16 21.48
C GLU A 29 1.64 -6.63 21.24
N LEU A 30 1.77 -7.12 19.99
CA LEU A 30 1.46 -8.51 19.67
C LEU A 30 2.48 -9.46 20.29
N PRO A 31 2.04 -10.67 20.74
CA PRO A 31 2.96 -11.70 21.18
C PRO A 31 3.97 -12.05 20.09
N GLU A 32 5.22 -12.28 20.48
CA GLU A 32 6.31 -12.60 19.55
C GLU A 32 5.99 -13.80 18.66
N ALA A 33 5.37 -14.83 19.21
CA ALA A 33 5.00 -16.02 18.44
C ALA A 33 4.02 -15.70 17.31
N ILE A 34 3.10 -14.76 17.52
CA ILE A 34 2.14 -14.33 16.49
C ILE A 34 2.87 -13.52 15.43
N VAL A 35 3.74 -12.63 15.83
CA VAL A 35 4.55 -11.81 14.90
C VAL A 35 5.39 -12.72 13.99
N GLU A 36 6.08 -13.69 14.57
CA GLU A 36 6.88 -14.65 13.79
C GLU A 36 6.04 -15.46 12.81
N GLY A 37 4.85 -15.90 13.24
CA GLY A 37 3.93 -16.62 12.37
C GLY A 37 3.48 -15.80 11.17
N VAL A 38 3.20 -14.53 11.39
CA VAL A 38 2.82 -13.60 10.31
C VAL A 38 4.00 -13.36 9.38
N MET A 39 5.20 -13.10 9.93
CA MET A 39 6.38 -12.81 9.13
C MET A 39 6.77 -13.95 8.19
N LYS A 40 6.53 -15.20 8.59
CA LYS A 40 6.80 -16.36 7.73
C LYS A 40 5.98 -16.34 6.44
N ASN A 41 4.82 -15.70 6.47
CA ASN A 41 3.92 -15.63 5.32
C ASN A 41 4.16 -14.38 4.46
N ILE A 42 5.06 -13.49 4.87
CA ILE A 42 5.40 -12.30 4.10
C ILE A 42 6.68 -12.58 3.32
N PRO A 43 6.63 -12.63 1.97
CA PRO A 43 7.83 -12.89 1.17
C PRO A 43 8.99 -11.94 1.47
N ALA A 44 8.72 -10.67 1.77
CA ALA A 44 9.75 -9.70 2.14
C ALA A 44 10.37 -9.98 3.52
N GLY A 45 9.74 -10.82 4.33
CA GLY A 45 10.27 -11.26 5.63
C GLY A 45 10.19 -10.23 6.74
N ARG A 46 9.42 -9.17 6.57
CA ARG A 46 9.25 -8.13 7.58
C ARG A 46 7.92 -7.40 7.40
N PHE A 47 7.49 -6.70 8.44
CA PHE A 47 6.40 -5.74 8.33
C PHE A 47 6.87 -4.51 7.55
N GLY A 48 5.94 -3.86 6.86
CA GLY A 48 6.21 -2.59 6.24
C GLY A 48 6.27 -1.47 7.27
N LYS A 49 6.90 -0.37 6.91
CA LYS A 49 6.98 0.83 7.77
C LYS A 49 5.95 1.85 7.30
N PRO A 50 5.36 2.63 8.22
CA PRO A 50 4.44 3.70 7.83
C PRO A 50 5.04 4.66 6.80
N GLU A 51 6.34 4.93 6.90
CA GLU A 51 7.06 5.80 5.96
C GLU A 51 7.05 5.23 4.54
N GLU A 52 7.07 3.92 4.39
CA GLU A 52 7.03 3.28 3.07
C GLU A 52 5.66 3.48 2.40
N VAL A 53 4.58 3.42 3.18
CA VAL A 53 3.24 3.74 2.67
C VAL A 53 3.14 5.23 2.33
N ALA A 54 3.67 6.08 3.18
CA ALA A 54 3.68 7.52 2.94
C ALA A 54 4.47 7.89 1.67
N ASP A 55 5.59 7.23 1.42
CA ASP A 55 6.39 7.45 0.22
C ASP A 55 5.64 7.05 -1.06
N LEU A 56 4.87 5.96 -1.01
CA LEU A 56 4.05 5.56 -2.15
C LEU A 56 2.96 6.60 -2.43
N VAL A 57 2.27 7.06 -1.39
CA VAL A 57 1.24 8.10 -1.54
C VAL A 57 1.86 9.39 -2.10
N LYS A 58 3.02 9.77 -1.58
CA LYS A 58 3.74 10.95 -2.07
C LYS A 58 4.12 10.80 -3.54
N PHE A 59 4.61 9.64 -3.94
CA PHE A 59 4.94 9.36 -5.34
C PHE A 59 3.72 9.56 -6.23
N LEU A 60 2.58 8.95 -5.87
CA LEU A 60 1.36 9.02 -6.66
C LEU A 60 0.80 10.45 -6.73
N ALA A 61 0.98 11.23 -5.68
CA ALA A 61 0.40 12.58 -5.57
C ALA A 61 1.28 13.66 -6.20
N LEU A 62 2.62 13.53 -6.14
CA LEU A 62 3.52 14.64 -6.40
C LEU A 62 4.51 14.41 -7.54
N GLU A 63 4.79 13.17 -7.92
CA GLU A 63 5.81 12.88 -8.93
C GLU A 63 5.23 12.92 -10.35
N ASP A 64 5.96 13.56 -11.26
CA ASP A 64 5.54 13.65 -12.65
C ASP A 64 5.38 12.27 -13.30
N GLY A 65 6.20 11.29 -12.90
CA GLY A 65 6.10 9.94 -13.41
C GLY A 65 4.79 9.24 -13.06
N ALA A 66 4.05 9.75 -12.08
CA ALA A 66 2.76 9.17 -11.70
C ALA A 66 1.58 9.80 -12.43
N LEU A 67 1.78 10.80 -13.29
CA LEU A 67 0.68 11.48 -13.97
C LEU A 67 -0.11 10.57 -14.93
N TYR A 68 0.49 9.50 -15.39
CA TYR A 68 -0.17 8.53 -16.27
C TYR A 68 -0.72 7.31 -15.54
N ILE A 69 -0.68 7.33 -14.19
CA ILE A 69 -1.18 6.25 -13.34
C ILE A 69 -2.53 6.67 -12.78
N THR A 70 -3.58 5.98 -13.19
CA THR A 70 -4.92 6.22 -12.66
C THR A 70 -5.76 4.96 -12.77
N GLY A 71 -6.75 4.80 -11.90
CA GLY A 71 -7.65 3.66 -11.91
C GLY A 71 -7.07 2.40 -11.30
N HIS A 72 -5.94 2.49 -10.61
CA HIS A 72 -5.25 1.33 -10.05
C HIS A 72 -5.38 1.24 -8.54
N CYS A 73 -5.31 0.00 -8.05
CA CYS A 73 -5.11 -0.28 -6.65
C CYS A 73 -3.70 -0.87 -6.50
N LEU A 74 -2.85 -0.16 -5.77
CA LEU A 74 -1.46 -0.58 -5.58
C LEU A 74 -1.32 -1.25 -4.22
N ASN A 75 -0.91 -2.52 -4.24
CA ASN A 75 -0.59 -3.24 -3.02
C ASN A 75 0.81 -2.88 -2.54
N ILE A 76 0.94 -2.59 -1.26
CA ILE A 76 2.23 -2.39 -0.61
C ILE A 76 2.27 -3.31 0.61
N ASP A 77 2.64 -4.56 0.38
CA ASP A 77 2.37 -5.65 1.31
C ASP A 77 3.51 -6.68 1.42
N GLY A 78 4.68 -6.35 0.90
CA GLY A 78 5.81 -7.27 0.94
C GLY A 78 5.60 -8.56 0.15
N GLY A 79 4.58 -8.61 -0.70
CA GLY A 79 4.28 -9.76 -1.55
C GLY A 79 3.26 -10.74 -0.98
N ILE A 80 2.67 -10.47 0.19
CA ILE A 80 1.74 -11.40 0.82
C ILE A 80 0.37 -11.48 0.13
N GLY A 81 -0.02 -10.42 -0.59
CA GLY A 81 -1.26 -10.42 -1.37
C GLY A 81 -2.54 -10.17 -0.60
N ILE A 82 -2.47 -9.77 0.67
CA ILE A 82 -3.64 -9.32 1.43
C ILE A 82 -3.93 -7.86 1.12
N GLY A 83 -5.14 -7.39 1.41
CA GLY A 83 -5.49 -6.01 1.13
C GLY A 83 -5.65 -5.69 -0.35
N THR A 84 -5.87 -6.70 -1.18
CA THR A 84 -6.15 -6.49 -2.61
C THR A 84 -7.52 -5.85 -2.81
N CYS A 85 -7.63 -5.05 -3.83
CA CYS A 85 -8.87 -4.34 -4.14
C CYS A 85 -9.85 -5.18 -4.95
#